data_c1c7ea28458bd4248cd24d1ca27150df
#
_entry.id   c1c7ea28458bd4248cd24d1ca27150df
#
_cell.length_a   1.000
_cell.length_b   1.000
_cell.length_c   1.000
_cell.angle_alpha   90.00
_cell.angle_beta   90.00
_cell.angle_gamma   90.00
#
_symmetry.space_group_name_H-M   'P 1'
#
loop_
_entity.id
_entity.type
_entity.pdbx_description
1 polymer ?
#
loop_
_entity_poly.entity_id
_entity_poly.type
_entity_poly.pdbx_seq_one_letter_code
_entity_poly.pdbx_strand_id
1 'polypeptide(L)'
;ALSLRIGEVLASEGVTPRFFKAFRTTLDRLTDRLALPRSRGDRHALALTALTRVLFLYFIQSKGWLNGDPRYVPRLLDRALSARRHFHRSFLHALCFGALNRSAERRSVAARALGRIPFLNGGLFETTWLERQHGPAEWSNADWRRAFDDLFERFHFSVREHDAGDFVAPDMLGRVFEGVMDSGERRSSGSYYTPASLVREIVRAGLEAALTSRLGLSATVAARWVHEGVAPNPAPQLHRFTVLDPAAGSGAFLLGALDELVALRQAAGERPALAVKRDVLAHSLFGVDLTLTAVRLTELRLWLALVADDDTGDVACIA
;
A
#
# COMPACT_ATOMS: atom_id res chain seq x y z
N ALA A 1 31.75 -5.12 -4.62
CA ALA A 1 30.65 -4.95 -5.60
C ALA A 1 29.28 -4.78 -4.91
N LEU A 2 28.92 -5.57 -3.91
CA LEU A 2 27.62 -5.49 -3.21
C LEU A 2 27.48 -4.19 -2.40
N SER A 3 28.53 -3.78 -1.67
CA SER A 3 28.53 -2.55 -0.88
C SER A 3 28.45 -1.27 -1.71
N LEU A 4 29.02 -1.25 -2.93
CA LEU A 4 28.90 -0.13 -3.86
C LEU A 4 27.49 -0.01 -4.45
N ARG A 5 26.85 -1.13 -4.79
CA ARG A 5 25.44 -1.15 -5.24
C ARG A 5 24.46 -0.73 -4.14
N ILE A 6 24.71 -1.11 -2.89
CA ILE A 6 23.91 -0.64 -1.75
C ILE A 6 24.06 0.88 -1.58
N GLY A 7 25.27 1.42 -1.75
CA GLY A 7 25.53 2.87 -1.71
C GLY A 7 24.83 3.65 -2.82
N GLU A 8 24.81 3.13 -4.05
CA GLU A 8 24.11 3.74 -5.19
C GLU A 8 22.59 3.73 -5.04
N VAL A 9 22.03 2.62 -4.53
CA VAL A 9 20.58 2.50 -4.25
C VAL A 9 20.15 3.46 -3.13
N LEU A 10 21.00 3.70 -2.13
CA LEU A 10 20.73 4.67 -1.07
C LEU A 10 20.89 6.13 -1.52
N ALA A 11 21.64 6.40 -2.60
CA ALA A 11 21.90 7.74 -3.11
C ALA A 11 20.89 8.27 -4.14
N SER A 12 20.00 7.40 -4.70
CA SER A 12 19.05 7.77 -5.75
C SER A 12 17.74 8.42 -5.27
N GLU A 13 17.71 9.00 -4.07
CA GLU A 13 16.47 9.37 -3.39
C GLU A 13 16.13 10.88 -3.43
N GLY A 14 15.77 11.42 -4.60
CA GLY A 14 15.36 12.83 -4.72
C GLY A 14 14.02 13.18 -4.03
N VAL A 15 12.96 12.41 -4.26
CA VAL A 15 11.59 12.69 -3.74
C VAL A 15 11.39 12.16 -2.33
N THR A 16 11.89 10.97 -2.04
CA THR A 16 11.65 10.22 -0.80
C THR A 16 11.96 11.00 0.48
N PRO A 17 13.15 11.60 0.68
CA PRO A 17 13.45 12.35 1.90
C PRO A 17 12.59 13.60 2.06
N ARG A 18 12.27 14.29 0.96
CA ARG A 18 11.45 15.50 0.95
C ARG A 18 9.99 15.19 1.34
N PHE A 19 9.43 14.12 0.76
CA PHE A 19 8.10 13.63 1.09
C PHE A 19 8.02 13.20 2.55
N PHE A 20 8.97 12.39 3.01
CA PHE A 20 9.03 11.90 4.38
C PHE A 20 9.10 13.05 5.40
N LYS A 21 9.92 14.07 5.15
CA LYS A 21 10.00 15.26 5.99
C LYS A 21 8.66 16.01 6.03
N ALA A 22 8.02 16.22 4.88
CA ALA A 22 6.72 16.89 4.79
C ALA A 22 5.63 16.08 5.50
N PHE A 23 5.63 14.75 5.31
CA PHE A 23 4.69 13.84 5.98
C PHE A 23 4.82 13.91 7.50
N ARG A 24 6.04 13.77 8.02
CA ARG A 24 6.32 13.83 9.45
C ARG A 24 5.89 15.17 10.07
N THR A 25 6.25 16.28 9.43
CA THR A 25 5.84 17.62 9.87
C THR A 25 4.31 17.78 9.91
N THR A 26 3.61 17.25 8.90
CA THR A 26 2.15 17.28 8.84
C THR A 26 1.53 16.38 9.91
N LEU A 27 2.10 15.21 10.14
CA LEU A 27 1.67 14.26 11.17
C LEU A 27 1.78 14.88 12.57
N ASP A 28 2.93 15.45 12.91
CA ASP A 28 3.15 16.13 14.20
C ASP A 28 2.12 17.26 14.40
N ARG A 29 1.93 18.09 13.39
CA ARG A 29 0.94 19.17 13.42
C ARG A 29 -0.49 18.64 13.64
N LEU A 30 -0.93 17.63 12.93
CA LEU A 30 -2.27 17.05 13.10
C LEU A 30 -2.41 16.37 14.46
N THR A 31 -1.36 15.75 14.97
CA THR A 31 -1.31 15.17 16.33
C THR A 31 -1.57 16.25 17.38
N ASP A 32 -0.90 17.39 17.28
CA ASP A 32 -0.99 18.48 18.25
C ASP A 32 -2.31 19.26 18.16
N ARG A 33 -3.03 19.16 17.03
CA ARG A 33 -4.37 19.76 16.85
C ARG A 33 -5.50 18.98 17.52
N LEU A 34 -5.30 17.70 17.83
CA LEU A 34 -6.29 16.92 18.54
C LEU A 34 -6.28 17.22 20.03
N ALA A 35 -7.45 17.54 20.59
CA ALA A 35 -7.61 17.71 22.04
C ALA A 35 -7.77 16.37 22.77
N LEU A 36 -8.32 15.37 22.12
CA LEU A 36 -8.57 14.02 22.64
C LEU A 36 -8.09 12.97 21.64
N PRO A 37 -7.67 11.81 22.11
CA PRO A 37 -7.47 11.38 23.51
C PRO A 37 -6.36 12.17 24.22
N ARG A 38 -6.30 12.06 25.57
CA ARG A 38 -5.26 12.77 26.37
C ARG A 38 -3.84 12.29 26.06
N SER A 39 -3.68 11.00 25.77
CA SER A 39 -2.40 10.42 25.38
C SER A 39 -1.93 11.00 24.04
N ARG A 40 -0.70 11.53 24.00
CA ARG A 40 -0.09 12.00 22.75
C ARG A 40 0.14 10.85 21.79
N GLY A 41 0.48 9.65 22.28
CA GLY A 41 0.64 8.45 21.49
C GLY A 41 -0.64 8.07 20.74
N ASP A 42 -1.80 8.10 21.42
CA ASP A 42 -3.09 7.79 20.81
C ASP A 42 -3.50 8.86 19.77
N ARG A 43 -3.25 10.15 20.06
CA ARG A 43 -3.46 11.23 19.07
C ARG A 43 -2.58 11.05 17.84
N HIS A 44 -1.32 10.67 18.03
CA HIS A 44 -0.39 10.37 16.95
C HIS A 44 -0.86 9.20 16.10
N ALA A 45 -1.30 8.10 16.72
CA ALA A 45 -1.84 6.93 16.00
C ALA A 45 -3.11 7.28 15.20
N LEU A 46 -4.01 8.11 15.75
CA LEU A 46 -5.19 8.59 15.02
C LEU A 46 -4.81 9.49 13.83
N ALA A 47 -3.86 10.40 14.02
CA ALA A 47 -3.38 11.28 12.95
C ALA A 47 -2.65 10.49 11.85
N LEU A 48 -1.82 9.52 12.22
CA LEU A 48 -1.15 8.62 11.29
C LEU A 48 -2.16 7.82 10.48
N THR A 49 -3.17 7.23 11.11
CA THR A 49 -4.24 6.49 10.42
C THR A 49 -4.97 7.38 9.42
N ALA A 50 -5.34 8.60 9.80
CA ALA A 50 -6.03 9.53 8.92
C ALA A 50 -5.17 9.95 7.72
N LEU A 51 -3.89 10.28 7.95
CA LEU A 51 -2.96 10.63 6.86
C LEU A 51 -2.68 9.44 5.93
N THR A 52 -2.54 8.23 6.48
CA THR A 52 -2.34 7.02 5.67
C THR A 52 -3.56 6.74 4.80
N ARG A 53 -4.78 6.93 5.31
CA ARG A 53 -6.01 6.83 4.50
C ARG A 53 -6.01 7.82 3.35
N VAL A 54 -5.67 9.09 3.61
CA VAL A 54 -5.61 10.11 2.56
C VAL A 54 -4.47 9.82 1.57
N LEU A 55 -3.32 9.38 2.03
CA LEU A 55 -2.20 8.97 1.18
C LEU A 55 -2.62 7.86 0.21
N PHE A 56 -3.33 6.85 0.71
CA PHE A 56 -3.88 5.82 -0.14
C PHE A 56 -4.89 6.35 -1.17
N LEU A 57 -5.76 7.28 -0.76
CA LEU A 57 -6.70 7.92 -1.68
C LEU A 57 -5.98 8.63 -2.82
N TYR A 58 -4.82 9.23 -2.55
CA TYR A 58 -3.99 9.86 -3.58
C TYR A 58 -3.41 8.84 -4.56
N PHE A 59 -3.05 7.64 -4.11
CA PHE A 59 -2.63 6.57 -5.02
C PHE A 59 -3.77 6.14 -5.94
N ILE A 60 -4.95 5.82 -5.40
CA ILE A 60 -6.05 5.34 -6.24
C ILE A 60 -6.68 6.43 -7.12
N GLN A 61 -6.67 7.70 -6.71
CA GLN A 61 -7.11 8.78 -7.59
C GLN A 61 -6.16 9.02 -8.76
N SER A 62 -4.83 8.81 -8.58
CA SER A 62 -3.87 8.95 -9.69
C SER A 62 -4.14 7.95 -10.82
N LYS A 63 -4.72 6.79 -10.51
CA LYS A 63 -5.21 5.79 -11.48
C LYS A 63 -6.62 6.13 -12.03
N GLY A 64 -7.27 7.19 -11.54
CA GLY A 64 -8.64 7.55 -11.93
C GLY A 64 -9.74 6.72 -11.25
N TRP A 65 -9.41 5.95 -10.23
CA TRP A 65 -10.34 5.02 -9.56
C TRP A 65 -11.34 5.70 -8.62
N LEU A 66 -11.16 6.98 -8.35
CA LEU A 66 -12.13 7.79 -7.65
C LEU A 66 -12.93 8.61 -8.68
N ASN A 67 -14.02 8.06 -9.15
CA ASN A 67 -14.98 8.69 -10.07
C ASN A 67 -14.35 9.19 -11.40
N GLY A 68 -13.24 8.59 -11.85
CA GLY A 68 -12.51 9.03 -13.04
C GLY A 68 -11.74 10.35 -12.86
N ASP A 69 -11.62 10.87 -11.64
CA ASP A 69 -11.04 12.18 -11.37
C ASP A 69 -9.69 12.08 -10.67
N PRO A 70 -8.56 12.45 -11.33
CA PRO A 70 -7.23 12.39 -10.73
C PRO A 70 -7.01 13.44 -9.62
N ARG A 71 -7.95 14.39 -9.45
CA ARG A 71 -7.97 15.39 -8.37
C ARG A 71 -9.21 15.28 -7.47
N TYR A 72 -9.71 14.07 -7.32
CA TYR A 72 -10.95 13.79 -6.61
C TYR A 72 -10.93 14.31 -5.15
N VAL A 73 -9.90 13.97 -4.40
CA VAL A 73 -9.81 14.29 -2.96
C VAL A 73 -9.67 15.79 -2.71
N PRO A 74 -8.80 16.55 -3.41
CA PRO A 74 -8.78 18.00 -3.32
C PRO A 74 -10.12 18.65 -3.66
N ARG A 75 -10.80 18.19 -4.71
CA ARG A 75 -12.12 18.71 -5.10
C ARG A 75 -13.20 18.43 -4.05
N LEU A 76 -13.11 17.34 -3.31
CA LEU A 76 -14.01 17.11 -2.17
C LEU A 76 -13.81 18.15 -1.05
N LEU A 77 -12.57 18.55 -0.79
CA LEU A 77 -12.30 19.64 0.16
C LEU A 77 -12.85 20.96 -0.35
N ASP A 78 -12.67 21.30 -1.62
CA ASP A 78 -13.21 22.53 -2.21
C ASP A 78 -14.74 22.54 -2.16
N ARG A 79 -15.40 21.41 -2.42
CA ARG A 79 -16.85 21.26 -2.25
C ARG A 79 -17.29 21.46 -0.80
N ALA A 80 -16.53 20.94 0.16
CA ALA A 80 -16.82 21.12 1.58
C ALA A 80 -16.75 22.59 1.98
N LEU A 81 -15.70 23.30 1.54
CA LEU A 81 -15.52 24.72 1.79
C LEU A 81 -16.64 25.56 1.17
N SER A 82 -16.94 25.34 -0.11
CA SER A 82 -18.01 26.07 -0.82
C SER A 82 -19.39 25.84 -0.20
N ALA A 83 -19.66 24.62 0.23
CA ALA A 83 -20.93 24.27 0.89
C ALA A 83 -20.96 24.60 2.39
N ARG A 84 -19.91 25.20 2.95
CA ARG A 84 -19.74 25.47 4.38
C ARG A 84 -19.95 24.21 5.25
N ARG A 85 -19.49 23.06 4.76
CA ARG A 85 -19.59 21.76 5.45
C ARG A 85 -18.23 21.36 5.99
N HIS A 86 -18.24 20.48 6.99
CA HIS A 86 -17.05 19.94 7.59
C HIS A 86 -16.48 18.81 6.70
N PHE A 87 -15.29 19.01 6.09
CA PHE A 87 -14.69 18.06 5.16
C PHE A 87 -14.52 16.67 5.77
N HIS A 88 -13.89 16.59 6.94
CA HIS A 88 -13.59 15.30 7.58
C HIS A 88 -14.87 14.50 7.83
N ARG A 89 -15.88 15.13 8.47
CA ARG A 89 -17.13 14.46 8.83
C ARG A 89 -18.04 14.20 7.64
N SER A 90 -18.21 15.17 6.75
CA SER A 90 -19.22 15.09 5.70
C SER A 90 -18.76 14.35 4.44
N PHE A 91 -17.45 14.34 4.17
CA PHE A 91 -16.90 13.77 2.95
C PHE A 91 -15.89 12.67 3.20
N LEU A 92 -14.83 12.92 3.98
CA LEU A 92 -13.77 11.93 4.18
C LEU A 92 -14.30 10.69 4.93
N HIS A 93 -15.08 10.89 5.99
CA HIS A 93 -15.71 9.79 6.73
C HIS A 93 -16.68 9.00 5.85
N ALA A 94 -17.52 9.69 5.06
CA ALA A 94 -18.46 9.05 4.13
C ALA A 94 -17.74 8.27 3.03
N LEU A 95 -16.61 8.79 2.53
CA LEU A 95 -15.77 8.11 1.55
C LEU A 95 -15.13 6.85 2.14
N CYS A 96 -14.45 6.97 3.28
CA CYS A 96 -13.72 5.85 3.88
C CYS A 96 -14.66 4.75 4.38
N PHE A 97 -15.64 5.08 5.22
CA PHE A 97 -16.46 4.10 5.90
C PHE A 97 -17.79 3.80 5.18
N GLY A 98 -18.27 4.73 4.35
CA GLY A 98 -19.53 4.61 3.65
C GLY A 98 -19.42 4.08 2.24
N ALA A 99 -18.33 4.38 1.53
CA ALA A 99 -18.14 3.97 0.14
C ALA A 99 -17.07 2.91 -0.02
N LEU A 100 -15.83 3.17 0.41
CA LEU A 100 -14.71 2.25 0.23
C LEU A 100 -14.87 0.95 1.03
N ASN A 101 -15.46 1.02 2.23
CA ASN A 101 -15.68 -0.14 3.12
C ASN A 101 -17.08 -0.74 3.00
N ARG A 102 -17.84 -0.43 1.95
CA ARG A 102 -19.17 -1.00 1.71
C ARG A 102 -19.40 -1.31 0.24
N SER A 103 -19.95 -2.50 -0.02
CA SER A 103 -20.38 -2.87 -1.36
C SER A 103 -21.45 -1.89 -1.89
N ALA A 104 -21.55 -1.75 -3.21
CA ALA A 104 -22.41 -0.74 -3.85
C ALA A 104 -23.86 -0.78 -3.36
N GLU A 105 -24.39 -2.00 -3.14
CA GLU A 105 -25.78 -2.26 -2.70
C GLU A 105 -26.01 -1.75 -1.27
N ARG A 106 -24.99 -1.80 -0.41
CA ARG A 106 -25.07 -1.45 1.02
C ARG A 106 -24.72 0.01 1.31
N ARG A 107 -24.42 0.81 0.28
CA ARG A 107 -24.07 2.22 0.45
C ARG A 107 -25.29 3.07 0.77
N SER A 108 -25.11 4.01 1.71
CA SER A 108 -26.09 5.06 1.98
C SER A 108 -26.25 6.01 0.78
N VAL A 109 -27.32 6.80 0.76
CA VAL A 109 -27.53 7.84 -0.26
C VAL A 109 -26.36 8.83 -0.31
N ALA A 110 -25.84 9.24 0.86
CA ALA A 110 -24.68 10.14 0.95
C ALA A 110 -23.40 9.50 0.36
N ALA A 111 -23.17 8.21 0.58
CA ALA A 111 -22.03 7.50 0.03
C ALA A 111 -22.17 7.31 -1.50
N ARG A 112 -23.37 7.04 -2.01
CA ARG A 112 -23.62 6.94 -3.46
C ARG A 112 -23.43 8.28 -4.18
N ALA A 113 -23.76 9.40 -3.51
CA ALA A 113 -23.56 10.76 -4.04
C ALA A 113 -22.07 11.14 -4.22
N LEU A 114 -21.14 10.32 -3.70
CA LEU A 114 -19.70 10.48 -3.94
C LEU A 114 -19.27 10.01 -5.33
N GLY A 115 -20.15 9.33 -6.08
CA GLY A 115 -19.89 8.85 -7.43
C GLY A 115 -19.37 7.41 -7.47
N ARG A 116 -18.67 7.06 -8.56
CA ARG A 116 -18.12 5.72 -8.76
C ARG A 116 -16.85 5.54 -7.91
N ILE A 117 -17.01 4.86 -6.78
CA ILE A 117 -15.95 4.57 -5.82
C ILE A 117 -15.76 3.06 -5.72
N PRO A 118 -14.53 2.53 -5.68
CA PRO A 118 -14.27 1.10 -5.50
C PRO A 118 -14.79 0.59 -4.14
N PHE A 119 -14.98 -0.72 -4.05
CA PHE A 119 -15.15 -1.42 -2.80
C PHE A 119 -13.84 -2.13 -2.46
N LEU A 120 -13.25 -1.85 -1.31
CA LEU A 120 -11.94 -2.32 -0.91
C LEU A 120 -11.96 -3.38 0.19
N ASN A 121 -13.10 -3.71 0.70
CA ASN A 121 -13.37 -4.77 1.69
C ASN A 121 -12.25 -4.94 2.73
N GLY A 122 -12.01 -3.96 3.57
CA GLY A 122 -11.19 -4.23 4.74
C GLY A 122 -10.16 -3.22 5.19
N GLY A 123 -9.45 -3.62 6.19
CA GLY A 123 -8.23 -3.14 6.77
C GLY A 123 -8.18 -1.66 7.10
N LEU A 124 -7.61 -0.87 6.21
CA LEU A 124 -7.36 0.55 6.45
C LEU A 124 -8.64 1.39 6.63
N PHE A 125 -9.74 0.98 5.96
CA PHE A 125 -11.02 1.69 6.00
C PHE A 125 -12.01 1.15 7.03
N GLU A 126 -11.58 0.25 7.90
CA GLU A 126 -12.34 -0.13 9.08
C GLU A 126 -12.12 0.87 10.23
N THR A 127 -13.13 0.97 11.10
CA THR A 127 -13.00 1.75 12.33
C THR A 127 -11.98 1.11 13.25
N THR A 128 -10.93 1.83 13.60
CA THR A 128 -9.89 1.34 14.51
C THR A 128 -10.42 1.20 15.94
N TRP A 129 -9.67 0.52 16.80
CA TRP A 129 -9.99 0.43 18.21
C TRP A 129 -10.01 1.81 18.88
N LEU A 130 -9.04 2.67 18.57
CA LEU A 130 -8.98 4.03 19.10
C LEU A 130 -10.18 4.88 18.65
N GLU A 131 -10.60 4.77 17.38
CA GLU A 131 -11.78 5.47 16.88
C GLU A 131 -13.08 4.96 17.54
N ARG A 132 -13.15 3.67 17.88
CA ARG A 132 -14.30 3.12 18.64
C ARG A 132 -14.34 3.61 20.09
N GLN A 133 -13.17 3.74 20.74
CA GLN A 133 -13.08 4.14 22.13
C GLN A 133 -13.30 5.64 22.33
N HIS A 134 -12.75 6.48 21.44
CA HIS A 134 -12.71 7.93 21.60
C HIS A 134 -13.64 8.68 20.65
N GLY A 135 -14.30 7.97 19.76
CA GLY A 135 -15.02 8.57 18.63
C GLY A 135 -14.08 8.93 17.48
N PRO A 136 -14.62 9.35 16.33
CA PRO A 136 -13.82 9.76 15.18
C PRO A 136 -13.03 11.00 15.54
N ALA A 137 -11.71 10.95 15.30
CA ALA A 137 -10.86 12.12 15.38
C ALA A 137 -11.27 13.12 14.29
N GLU A 138 -11.37 14.40 14.65
CA GLU A 138 -11.80 15.43 13.72
C GLU A 138 -10.80 16.58 13.67
N TRP A 139 -10.45 16.97 12.45
CA TRP A 139 -9.63 18.15 12.17
C TRP A 139 -10.47 19.17 11.39
N SER A 140 -10.21 20.45 11.63
CA SER A 140 -10.90 21.51 10.92
C SER A 140 -10.62 21.50 9.41
N ASN A 141 -11.45 22.17 8.62
CA ASN A 141 -11.20 22.36 7.20
C ASN A 141 -9.86 23.09 6.94
N ALA A 142 -9.45 24.00 7.84
CA ALA A 142 -8.18 24.70 7.73
C ALA A 142 -6.97 23.76 7.97
N ASP A 143 -7.08 22.79 8.89
CA ASP A 143 -6.04 21.80 9.12
C ASP A 143 -5.87 20.89 7.90
N TRP A 144 -6.98 20.45 7.29
CA TRP A 144 -6.94 19.65 6.06
C TRP A 144 -6.42 20.46 4.86
N ARG A 145 -6.86 21.73 4.68
CA ARG A 145 -6.32 22.59 3.61
C ARG A 145 -4.80 22.67 3.73
N ARG A 146 -4.30 22.95 4.93
CA ARG A 146 -2.86 23.01 5.17
C ARG A 146 -2.16 21.66 4.95
N ALA A 147 -2.79 20.54 5.30
CA ALA A 147 -2.24 19.22 5.02
C ALA A 147 -2.14 18.95 3.51
N PHE A 148 -3.13 19.38 2.72
CA PHE A 148 -3.07 19.26 1.27
C PHE A 148 -1.99 20.16 0.68
N ASP A 149 -1.96 21.43 1.03
CA ASP A 149 -1.01 22.42 0.48
C ASP A 149 0.44 22.09 0.85
N ASP A 150 0.70 21.62 2.09
CA ASP A 150 2.05 21.38 2.60
C ASP A 150 2.58 19.96 2.28
N LEU A 151 1.70 18.99 1.96
CA LEU A 151 2.06 17.60 1.74
C LEU A 151 1.54 17.09 0.40
N PHE A 152 0.23 16.82 0.29
CA PHE A 152 -0.28 15.99 -0.79
C PHE A 152 -0.22 16.66 -2.17
N GLU A 153 -0.49 17.95 -2.29
CA GLU A 153 -0.46 18.69 -3.57
C GLU A 153 0.97 19.08 -4.01
N ARG A 154 1.98 18.79 -3.18
CA ARG A 154 3.39 19.08 -3.51
C ARG A 154 4.09 17.96 -4.24
N PHE A 155 3.46 16.80 -4.34
CA PHE A 155 4.08 15.60 -4.89
C PHE A 155 3.14 14.93 -5.90
N HIS A 156 3.74 14.25 -6.87
CA HIS A 156 3.02 13.39 -7.81
C HIS A 156 2.99 11.96 -7.28
N PHE A 157 1.86 11.28 -7.47
CA PHE A 157 1.65 9.93 -6.97
C PHE A 157 1.52 8.95 -8.13
N SER A 158 2.09 7.76 -7.96
CA SER A 158 1.93 6.63 -8.87
C SER A 158 1.48 5.39 -8.10
N VAL A 159 0.63 4.57 -8.71
CA VAL A 159 0.23 3.26 -8.14
C VAL A 159 1.28 2.18 -8.39
N ARG A 160 2.28 2.43 -9.23
CA ARG A 160 3.36 1.48 -9.53
C ARG A 160 4.49 1.63 -8.53
N GLU A 161 4.96 0.49 -7.99
CA GLU A 161 6.06 0.45 -6.99
C GLU A 161 7.39 0.99 -7.55
N HIS A 162 7.60 0.90 -8.86
CA HIS A 162 8.89 1.16 -9.50
C HIS A 162 8.80 2.12 -10.70
N ASP A 163 7.99 3.17 -10.61
CA ASP A 163 7.97 4.21 -11.64
C ASP A 163 9.31 4.97 -11.64
N ALA A 164 9.94 5.06 -12.81
CA ALA A 164 11.10 5.90 -13.01
C ALA A 164 10.66 7.36 -13.08
N GLY A 165 10.97 8.15 -12.05
CA GLY A 165 10.66 9.57 -12.01
C GLY A 165 10.47 10.13 -10.61
N ASP A 166 10.04 11.39 -10.54
CA ASP A 166 9.87 12.16 -9.30
C ASP A 166 8.46 11.88 -8.67
N PHE A 167 8.12 10.58 -8.54
CA PHE A 167 6.82 10.13 -8.01
C PHE A 167 6.93 9.59 -6.60
N VAL A 168 5.87 9.74 -5.83
CA VAL A 168 5.64 9.02 -4.58
C VAL A 168 4.97 7.69 -4.95
N ALA A 169 5.67 6.57 -4.72
CA ALA A 169 5.21 5.22 -5.01
C ALA A 169 4.66 4.51 -3.75
N PRO A 170 3.93 3.39 -3.88
CA PRO A 170 3.34 2.69 -2.73
C PRO A 170 4.35 2.19 -1.69
N ASP A 171 5.62 1.97 -2.04
CA ASP A 171 6.69 1.64 -1.09
C ASP A 171 6.87 2.71 -0.02
N MET A 172 6.53 3.96 -0.34
CA MET A 172 6.52 5.06 0.63
C MET A 172 5.57 4.83 1.81
N LEU A 173 4.50 4.05 1.62
CA LEU A 173 3.64 3.64 2.75
C LEU A 173 4.44 2.86 3.79
N GLY A 174 5.27 1.90 3.34
CA GLY A 174 6.17 1.15 4.21
C GLY A 174 7.18 2.05 4.92
N ARG A 175 7.88 2.89 4.15
CA ARG A 175 8.89 3.82 4.68
C ARG A 175 8.32 4.83 5.67
N VAL A 176 7.12 5.37 5.37
CA VAL A 176 6.40 6.28 6.29
C VAL A 176 6.06 5.56 7.58
N PHE A 177 5.48 4.37 7.50
CA PHE A 177 5.09 3.60 8.66
C PHE A 177 6.30 3.28 9.56
N GLU A 178 7.37 2.74 8.99
CA GLU A 178 8.58 2.40 9.73
C GLU A 178 9.31 3.65 10.28
N GLY A 179 9.31 4.73 9.50
CA GLY A 179 10.01 5.96 9.84
C GLY A 179 9.33 6.83 10.90
N VAL A 180 8.01 6.68 11.12
CA VAL A 180 7.27 7.40 12.16
C VAL A 180 7.13 6.62 13.47
N MET A 181 7.48 5.31 13.46
CA MET A 181 7.59 4.55 14.70
C MET A 181 8.70 5.11 15.61
N ASP A 182 8.44 5.19 16.90
CA ASP A 182 9.46 5.56 17.87
C ASP A 182 10.64 4.59 17.86
N SER A 183 11.84 5.08 18.20
CA SER A 183 13.05 4.26 18.22
C SER A 183 12.95 3.04 19.16
N GLY A 184 12.12 3.14 20.21
CA GLY A 184 11.78 2.04 21.10
C GLY A 184 10.89 0.99 20.44
N GLU A 185 9.84 1.42 19.77
CA GLU A 185 8.91 0.55 19.02
C GLU A 185 9.62 -0.16 17.85
N ARG A 186 10.48 0.55 17.10
CA ARG A 186 11.30 -0.04 16.05
C ARG A 186 12.23 -1.14 16.55
N ARG A 187 12.88 -0.93 17.71
CA ARG A 187 13.77 -1.95 18.31
C ARG A 187 13.00 -3.16 18.81
N SER A 188 11.81 -2.95 19.38
CA SER A 188 11.00 -4.05 19.92
C SER A 188 10.28 -4.85 18.83
N SER A 189 9.89 -4.22 17.72
CA SER A 189 9.23 -4.88 16.59
C SER A 189 10.19 -5.39 15.51
N GLY A 190 11.47 -4.94 15.51
CA GLY A 190 12.44 -5.29 14.47
C GLY A 190 12.11 -4.71 13.09
N SER A 191 11.27 -3.67 13.05
CA SER A 191 10.79 -3.08 11.78
C SER A 191 11.88 -2.22 11.14
N TYR A 192 12.43 -2.69 10.02
CA TYR A 192 13.41 -1.99 9.20
C TYR A 192 13.04 -2.08 7.73
N TYR A 193 13.15 -0.96 7.02
CA TYR A 193 12.95 -0.93 5.58
C TYR A 193 13.98 -1.80 4.86
N THR A 194 13.50 -2.71 4.02
CA THR A 194 14.36 -3.54 3.18
C THR A 194 14.30 -3.03 1.74
N PRO A 195 15.43 -2.61 1.15
CA PRO A 195 15.46 -2.12 -0.23
C PRO A 195 14.94 -3.17 -1.23
N ALA A 196 14.18 -2.72 -2.24
CA ALA A 196 13.55 -3.60 -3.22
C ALA A 196 14.54 -4.50 -3.98
N SER A 197 15.78 -4.01 -4.24
CA SER A 197 16.83 -4.81 -4.85
C SER A 197 17.25 -5.98 -3.97
N LEU A 198 17.39 -5.76 -2.67
CA LEU A 198 17.74 -6.81 -1.71
C LEU A 198 16.59 -7.81 -1.54
N VAL A 199 15.35 -7.32 -1.47
CA VAL A 199 14.15 -8.18 -1.45
C VAL A 199 14.15 -9.12 -2.65
N ARG A 200 14.36 -8.58 -3.85
CA ARG A 200 14.40 -9.37 -5.10
C ARG A 200 15.46 -10.46 -5.06
N GLU A 201 16.66 -10.13 -4.66
CA GLU A 201 17.77 -11.09 -4.58
C GLU A 201 17.46 -12.24 -3.59
N ILE A 202 16.93 -11.91 -2.40
CA ILE A 202 16.57 -12.90 -1.39
C ILE A 202 15.41 -13.78 -1.86
N VAL A 203 14.37 -13.18 -2.45
CA VAL A 203 13.20 -13.91 -2.96
C VAL A 203 13.63 -14.86 -4.08
N ARG A 204 14.43 -14.40 -5.05
CA ARG A 204 14.94 -15.23 -6.14
C ARG A 204 15.78 -16.39 -5.64
N ALA A 205 16.71 -16.13 -4.72
CA ALA A 205 17.51 -17.19 -4.12
C ALA A 205 16.63 -18.24 -3.38
N GLY A 206 15.60 -17.78 -2.64
CA GLY A 206 14.65 -18.66 -1.97
C GLY A 206 13.81 -19.48 -2.97
N LEU A 207 13.33 -18.88 -4.04
CA LEU A 207 12.58 -19.58 -5.09
C LEU A 207 13.45 -20.60 -5.83
N GLU A 208 14.69 -20.23 -6.20
CA GLU A 208 15.62 -21.17 -6.82
C GLU A 208 15.90 -22.40 -5.93
N ALA A 209 16.16 -22.18 -4.65
CA ALA A 209 16.35 -23.26 -3.68
C ALA A 209 15.09 -24.14 -3.54
N ALA A 210 13.92 -23.53 -3.53
CA ALA A 210 12.65 -24.25 -3.40
C ALA A 210 12.27 -25.02 -4.67
N LEU A 211 12.50 -24.46 -5.86
CA LEU A 211 12.32 -25.16 -7.15
C LEU A 211 13.23 -26.38 -7.25
N THR A 212 14.46 -26.27 -6.78
CA THR A 212 15.42 -27.37 -6.75
C THR A 212 14.99 -28.44 -5.73
N SER A 213 14.71 -28.04 -4.49
CA SER A 213 14.47 -28.99 -3.40
C SER A 213 13.09 -29.65 -3.42
N ARG A 214 12.05 -28.89 -3.82
CA ARG A 214 10.65 -29.38 -3.79
C ARG A 214 10.17 -29.96 -5.11
N LEU A 215 10.66 -29.43 -6.24
CA LEU A 215 10.24 -29.87 -7.58
C LEU A 215 11.30 -30.73 -8.27
N GLY A 216 12.47 -30.94 -7.65
CA GLY A 216 13.54 -31.78 -8.19
C GLY A 216 14.22 -31.21 -9.44
N LEU A 217 14.09 -29.90 -9.70
CA LEU A 217 14.79 -29.28 -10.82
C LEU A 217 16.29 -29.23 -10.55
N SER A 218 17.11 -29.35 -11.59
CA SER A 218 18.53 -29.08 -11.43
C SER A 218 18.76 -27.58 -11.13
N ALA A 219 19.82 -27.27 -10.39
CA ALA A 219 20.16 -25.90 -10.03
C ALA A 219 20.25 -24.97 -11.27
N THR A 220 20.83 -25.48 -12.36
CA THR A 220 20.94 -24.73 -13.63
C THR A 220 19.55 -24.40 -14.23
N VAL A 221 18.62 -25.36 -14.21
CA VAL A 221 17.26 -25.14 -14.75
C VAL A 221 16.49 -24.16 -13.86
N ALA A 222 16.58 -24.32 -12.53
CA ALA A 222 15.93 -23.42 -11.58
C ALA A 222 16.48 -21.98 -11.73
N ALA A 223 17.78 -21.81 -11.80
CA ALA A 223 18.42 -20.51 -12.00
C ALA A 223 18.01 -19.85 -13.32
N ARG A 224 17.98 -20.58 -14.43
CA ARG A 224 17.51 -20.05 -15.71
C ARG A 224 16.06 -19.60 -15.68
N TRP A 225 15.21 -20.35 -15.01
CA TRP A 225 13.79 -19.99 -14.88
C TRP A 225 13.63 -18.71 -14.04
N VAL A 226 14.30 -18.64 -12.88
CA VAL A 226 14.19 -17.50 -11.96
C VAL A 226 14.87 -16.24 -12.50
N HIS A 227 16.06 -16.36 -13.10
CA HIS A 227 16.85 -15.18 -13.47
C HIS A 227 16.70 -14.76 -14.93
N GLU A 228 16.43 -15.71 -15.84
CA GLU A 228 16.36 -15.47 -17.27
C GLU A 228 14.92 -15.56 -17.81
N GLY A 229 13.95 -16.00 -16.98
CA GLY A 229 12.56 -16.21 -17.40
C GLY A 229 12.38 -17.38 -18.36
N VAL A 230 13.31 -18.34 -18.39
CA VAL A 230 13.26 -19.51 -19.28
C VAL A 230 12.73 -20.72 -18.52
N ALA A 231 11.42 -20.96 -18.64
CA ALA A 231 10.78 -22.10 -18.00
C ALA A 231 11.27 -23.44 -18.59
N PRO A 232 11.38 -24.52 -17.79
CA PRO A 232 11.59 -25.87 -18.31
C PRO A 232 10.39 -26.34 -19.18
N ASN A 233 10.63 -27.30 -20.06
CA ASN A 233 9.56 -27.91 -20.83
C ASN A 233 9.57 -29.44 -20.63
N PRO A 234 8.51 -30.03 -20.03
CA PRO A 234 7.31 -29.36 -19.49
C PRO A 234 7.61 -28.55 -18.21
N ALA A 235 6.91 -27.41 -18.08
CA ALA A 235 7.02 -26.58 -16.87
C ALA A 235 6.20 -27.20 -15.73
N PRO A 236 6.76 -27.33 -14.52
CA PRO A 236 5.98 -27.73 -13.36
C PRO A 236 4.92 -26.70 -13.00
N GLN A 237 3.79 -27.17 -12.47
CA GLN A 237 2.71 -26.27 -12.03
C GLN A 237 3.05 -25.62 -10.71
N LEU A 238 2.96 -24.29 -10.65
CA LEU A 238 3.27 -23.48 -9.46
C LEU A 238 2.03 -22.99 -8.69
N HIS A 239 0.81 -23.31 -9.12
CA HIS A 239 -0.43 -22.86 -8.45
C HIS A 239 -0.58 -23.34 -7.01
N ARG A 240 0.14 -24.39 -6.58
CA ARG A 240 0.20 -24.87 -5.20
C ARG A 240 1.45 -24.41 -4.45
N PHE A 241 2.27 -23.57 -5.07
CA PHE A 241 3.48 -23.08 -4.45
C PHE A 241 3.12 -21.94 -3.50
N THR A 242 3.44 -22.11 -2.22
CA THR A 242 3.09 -21.15 -1.17
C THR A 242 4.33 -20.52 -0.56
N VAL A 243 4.25 -19.24 -0.26
CA VAL A 243 5.27 -18.43 0.42
C VAL A 243 4.65 -17.88 1.70
N LEU A 244 5.34 -18.08 2.82
CA LEU A 244 4.98 -17.51 4.10
C LEU A 244 6.06 -16.51 4.54
N ASP A 245 5.63 -15.28 4.85
CA ASP A 245 6.43 -14.31 5.56
C ASP A 245 5.96 -14.21 7.02
N PRO A 246 6.70 -14.76 7.99
CA PRO A 246 6.29 -14.79 9.39
C PRO A 246 6.47 -13.44 10.11
N ALA A 247 7.06 -12.43 9.46
CA ALA A 247 7.30 -11.09 9.98
C ALA A 247 7.10 -10.06 8.87
N ALA A 248 5.90 -10.04 8.28
CA ALA A 248 5.60 -9.38 7.02
C ALA A 248 5.89 -7.86 7.00
N GLY A 249 5.84 -7.21 8.16
CA GLY A 249 6.11 -5.77 8.27
C GLY A 249 5.22 -4.96 7.32
N SER A 250 5.84 -4.19 6.45
CA SER A 250 5.16 -3.44 5.40
C SER A 250 4.89 -4.23 4.11
N GLY A 251 5.16 -5.53 4.08
CA GLY A 251 4.87 -6.43 2.97
C GLY A 251 5.92 -6.48 1.86
N ALA A 252 7.13 -5.99 2.10
CA ALA A 252 8.15 -5.91 1.06
C ALA A 252 8.50 -7.27 0.45
N PHE A 253 8.68 -8.30 1.27
CA PHE A 253 8.99 -9.65 0.79
C PHE A 253 7.79 -10.31 0.09
N LEU A 254 6.58 -10.10 0.57
CA LEU A 254 5.36 -10.62 -0.08
C LEU A 254 5.13 -9.97 -1.45
N LEU A 255 5.42 -8.67 -1.59
CA LEU A 255 5.37 -7.99 -2.89
C LEU A 255 6.44 -8.53 -3.85
N GLY A 256 7.68 -8.69 -3.37
CA GLY A 256 8.73 -9.31 -4.17
C GLY A 256 8.39 -10.75 -4.58
N ALA A 257 7.80 -11.54 -3.68
CA ALA A 257 7.34 -12.89 -3.98
C ALA A 257 6.18 -12.91 -4.98
N LEU A 258 5.26 -11.94 -4.90
CA LEU A 258 4.17 -11.76 -5.86
C LEU A 258 4.74 -11.56 -7.27
N ASP A 259 5.64 -10.61 -7.43
CA ASP A 259 6.21 -10.26 -8.73
C ASP A 259 6.98 -11.45 -9.34
N GLU A 260 7.82 -12.11 -8.55
CA GLU A 260 8.64 -13.23 -9.04
C GLU A 260 7.77 -14.48 -9.33
N LEU A 261 6.77 -14.81 -8.51
CA LEU A 261 5.86 -15.94 -8.78
C LEU A 261 5.02 -15.70 -10.03
N VAL A 262 4.52 -14.47 -10.22
CA VAL A 262 3.79 -14.09 -11.43
C VAL A 262 4.70 -14.22 -12.65
N ALA A 263 5.94 -13.74 -12.58
CA ALA A 263 6.91 -13.84 -13.67
C ALA A 263 7.22 -15.31 -14.04
N LEU A 264 7.44 -16.17 -13.03
CA LEU A 264 7.67 -17.60 -13.24
C LEU A 264 6.49 -18.28 -13.93
N ARG A 265 5.26 -18.02 -13.47
CA ARG A 265 4.05 -18.61 -14.05
C ARG A 265 3.77 -18.10 -15.46
N GLN A 266 4.05 -16.81 -15.72
CA GLN A 266 3.96 -16.25 -17.08
C GLN A 266 5.00 -16.86 -18.04
N ALA A 267 6.23 -17.07 -17.57
CA ALA A 267 7.28 -17.75 -18.32
C ALA A 267 6.87 -19.21 -18.66
N ALA A 268 6.11 -19.86 -17.78
CA ALA A 268 5.51 -21.18 -18.04
C ALA A 268 4.28 -21.14 -18.97
N GLY A 269 3.89 -19.97 -19.48
CA GLY A 269 2.81 -19.82 -20.45
C GLY A 269 1.44 -19.47 -19.86
N GLU A 270 1.31 -19.28 -18.55
CA GLU A 270 0.03 -18.91 -17.95
C GLU A 270 -0.40 -17.48 -18.33
N ARG A 271 -1.65 -17.31 -18.70
CA ARG A 271 -2.24 -16.03 -19.17
C ARG A 271 -3.73 -15.95 -18.74
N PRO A 272 -4.33 -14.75 -18.61
CA PRO A 272 -3.68 -13.43 -18.67
C PRO A 272 -2.93 -13.10 -17.34
N ALA A 273 -1.97 -12.18 -17.41
CA ALA A 273 -1.12 -11.79 -16.28
C ALA A 273 -1.91 -11.39 -15.02
N LEU A 274 -2.97 -10.60 -15.17
CA LEU A 274 -3.82 -10.16 -14.07
C LEU A 274 -4.53 -11.33 -13.38
N ALA A 275 -4.98 -12.34 -14.11
CA ALA A 275 -5.59 -13.53 -13.53
C ALA A 275 -4.56 -14.34 -12.72
N VAL A 276 -3.34 -14.49 -13.26
CA VAL A 276 -2.22 -15.14 -12.55
C VAL A 276 -1.90 -14.38 -11.26
N LYS A 277 -1.83 -13.05 -11.32
CA LYS A 277 -1.56 -12.19 -10.16
C LYS A 277 -2.63 -12.31 -9.08
N ARG A 278 -3.91 -12.33 -9.47
CA ARG A 278 -5.03 -12.56 -8.55
C ARG A 278 -4.95 -13.94 -7.89
N ASP A 279 -4.64 -14.96 -8.65
CA ASP A 279 -4.52 -16.33 -8.13
C ASP A 279 -3.35 -16.46 -7.15
N VAL A 280 -2.19 -15.87 -7.47
CA VAL A 280 -1.03 -15.83 -6.55
C VAL A 280 -1.38 -15.12 -5.25
N LEU A 281 -2.05 -13.97 -5.32
CA LEU A 281 -2.50 -13.22 -4.14
C LEU A 281 -3.46 -14.03 -3.27
N ALA A 282 -4.40 -14.72 -3.89
CA ALA A 282 -5.44 -15.46 -3.17
C ALA A 282 -4.95 -16.78 -2.56
N HIS A 283 -3.96 -17.45 -3.17
CA HIS A 283 -3.66 -18.84 -2.83
C HIS A 283 -2.19 -19.11 -2.51
N SER A 284 -1.27 -18.21 -2.88
CA SER A 284 0.17 -18.48 -2.75
C SER A 284 0.87 -17.67 -1.68
N LEU A 285 0.33 -16.51 -1.27
CA LEU A 285 1.00 -15.61 -0.34
C LEU A 285 0.33 -15.61 1.02
N PHE A 286 1.15 -15.78 2.06
CA PHE A 286 0.72 -15.75 3.46
C PHE A 286 1.66 -14.84 4.24
N GLY A 287 1.11 -13.92 5.03
CA GLY A 287 1.86 -13.02 5.89
C GLY A 287 1.36 -13.03 7.32
N VAL A 288 2.26 -12.96 8.27
CA VAL A 288 1.96 -12.79 9.69
C VAL A 288 2.77 -11.62 10.22
N ASP A 289 2.19 -10.82 11.11
CA ASP A 289 2.92 -9.77 11.82
C ASP A 289 2.39 -9.59 13.24
N LEU A 290 3.22 -9.06 14.12
CA LEU A 290 2.85 -8.74 15.50
C LEU A 290 1.84 -7.59 15.59
N THR A 291 1.90 -6.66 14.63
CA THR A 291 1.06 -5.46 14.62
C THR A 291 -0.01 -5.53 13.54
N LEU A 292 -1.26 -5.33 13.93
CA LEU A 292 -2.38 -5.27 12.99
C LEU A 292 -2.20 -4.15 11.94
N THR A 293 -1.52 -3.08 12.29
CA THR A 293 -1.24 -1.97 11.37
C THR A 293 -0.30 -2.41 10.25
N ALA A 294 0.74 -3.20 10.56
CA ALA A 294 1.63 -3.76 9.54
C ALA A 294 0.87 -4.71 8.59
N VAL A 295 0.04 -5.60 9.12
CA VAL A 295 -0.81 -6.50 8.31
C VAL A 295 -1.67 -5.70 7.34
N ARG A 296 -2.38 -4.67 7.84
CA ARG A 296 -3.25 -3.82 7.01
C ARG A 296 -2.49 -3.04 5.94
N LEU A 297 -1.28 -2.62 6.25
CA LEU A 297 -0.41 -1.95 5.30
C LEU A 297 0.04 -2.91 4.20
N THR A 298 0.40 -4.13 4.57
CA THR A 298 0.76 -5.20 3.64
C THR A 298 -0.41 -5.53 2.70
N GLU A 299 -1.61 -5.77 3.24
CA GLU A 299 -2.83 -5.98 2.45
C GLU A 299 -3.06 -4.85 1.45
N LEU A 300 -2.90 -3.62 1.91
CA LEU A 300 -3.09 -2.42 1.10
C LEU A 300 -2.09 -2.34 -0.06
N ARG A 301 -0.81 -2.60 0.20
CA ARG A 301 0.23 -2.58 -0.84
C ARG A 301 0.05 -3.70 -1.85
N LEU A 302 -0.28 -4.90 -1.41
CA LEU A 302 -0.61 -6.03 -2.29
C LEU A 302 -1.83 -5.70 -3.17
N TRP A 303 -2.84 -5.05 -2.60
CA TRP A 303 -4.00 -4.58 -3.35
C TRP A 303 -3.62 -3.50 -4.38
N LEU A 304 -2.78 -2.51 -4.01
CA LEU A 304 -2.28 -1.49 -4.95
C LEU A 304 -1.47 -2.13 -6.10
N ALA A 305 -0.66 -3.14 -5.80
CA ALA A 305 0.07 -3.88 -6.83
C ALA A 305 -0.86 -4.57 -7.84
N LEU A 306 -2.03 -5.08 -7.38
CA LEU A 306 -3.04 -5.63 -8.27
C LEU A 306 -3.68 -4.53 -9.14
N VAL A 307 -4.06 -3.41 -8.51
CA VAL A 307 -4.69 -2.26 -9.18
C VAL A 307 -3.76 -1.64 -10.23
N ALA A 308 -2.46 -1.62 -9.97
CA ALA A 308 -1.49 -1.05 -10.91
C ALA A 308 -1.57 -1.69 -12.31
N ASP A 309 -1.84 -2.97 -12.36
CA ASP A 309 -1.92 -3.76 -13.61
C ASP A 309 -3.34 -3.87 -14.19
N ASP A 310 -4.34 -3.37 -13.49
CA ASP A 310 -5.73 -3.39 -13.97
C ASP A 310 -6.05 -2.11 -14.77
N ASP A 311 -6.02 -2.21 -16.08
CA ASP A 311 -6.36 -1.13 -17.00
C ASP A 311 -7.86 -1.11 -17.39
N THR A 312 -8.66 -2.06 -16.93
CA THR A 312 -10.08 -2.15 -17.28
C THR A 312 -10.91 -1.04 -16.66
N GLY A 313 -10.43 -0.43 -15.58
CA GLY A 313 -11.17 0.59 -14.81
C GLY A 313 -12.49 0.06 -14.23
N ASP A 314 -12.74 -1.24 -14.32
CA ASP A 314 -13.91 -1.88 -13.75
C ASP A 314 -13.66 -2.23 -12.29
N VAL A 315 -14.00 -1.28 -11.47
CA VAL A 315 -13.86 -1.32 -10.02
C VAL A 315 -14.66 -2.47 -9.36
N ALA A 316 -15.63 -3.05 -10.07
CA ALA A 316 -16.46 -4.15 -9.57
C ALA A 316 -15.72 -5.50 -9.56
N CYS A 317 -14.64 -5.64 -10.34
CA CYS A 317 -13.91 -6.91 -10.48
C CYS A 317 -12.83 -7.18 -9.42
N ILE A 318 -12.68 -6.32 -8.40
CA ILE A 318 -11.55 -6.43 -7.44
C ILE A 318 -12.01 -6.90 -6.04
N ALA A 319 -13.30 -7.05 -5.84
CA ALA A 319 -13.85 -7.56 -4.59
C ALA A 319 -13.72 -9.08 -4.46
#